data_6444cb1c84c168174c9b69aefd951be6
#
_entry.id   6444cb1c84c168174c9b69aefd951be6
#
_cell.length_a   1.000
_cell.length_b   1.000
_cell.length_c   1.000
_cell.angle_alpha   90.00
_cell.angle_beta   90.00
_cell.angle_gamma   90.00
#
_symmetry.space_group_name_H-M   'P 1'
#
loop_
_entity.id
_entity.type
_entity.pdbx_description
1 polymer ?
#
loop_
_entity_poly.entity_id
_entity_poly.type
_entity_poly.pdbx_seq_one_letter_code
_entity_poly.pdbx_strand_id
1 'polypeptide(L)'
;MPVAHTHPSPTRRSRRGLAVGLVAGLTAASGILAAPGAIAAPAADLGPKVVQTNQAPTGHSVTFRYAAPAGVESVQIYGEWFFSQAESVTCVGCGDSRTGDQWQPGDILADPWRALPMTKGTDGVWTFTTPLPSGTFRYAFAHDCESPTASGCTLHPDPARPLEVVPHAGATGAQLSRVYVPNSKRFPTYDNSYQAPSPRNKSGTLEQRWYTSPLSTNPVGEHDVVVYLPHGYDPNRSTPYPTLYLSHGGGGNATDWTVEGVAHEILENAVRAGVGHQAVIVSTDFNGLPGGNQGYVDELRDNVIPFVEKNYNVSDRAQDRAFGGLSAGGARALTLLYDNTDLVGYHAAWGAADTTVTATPAQIERMKQVSGGIHVGTGLQDWLINIAPNSVQRTENWRAAGVEVTEYNFDGVHVWDVWRQMLNDYLRTVAFRSTTTSVDAETIRAGNSHRYRIVASAEVASVTTSTASPTGKVDFYSGDRHLGSANLRNGVAKFNGNVAGDLDQPVTARYQGDRLYNASTSAG
;
A
#
# COMPACT_ATOMS: atom_id res chain seq x y z
N MET A 1 -9.93 40.09 46.49
CA MET A 1 -10.44 41.42 46.15
C MET A 1 -10.47 41.50 44.62
N PRO A 2 -11.65 41.72 44.03
CA PRO A 2 -11.81 41.76 42.60
C PRO A 2 -11.78 43.20 42.08
N VAL A 3 -11.29 43.41 40.88
CA VAL A 3 -11.66 44.60 40.09
C VAL A 3 -12.04 44.16 38.68
N ALA A 4 -13.31 44.34 38.39
CA ALA A 4 -13.92 44.25 37.06
C ALA A 4 -13.87 45.58 36.35
N HIS A 5 -13.77 45.61 35.01
CA HIS A 5 -14.34 46.64 34.14
C HIS A 5 -14.46 46.03 32.73
N THR A 6 -15.62 45.65 32.31
CA THR A 6 -16.74 46.30 31.59
C THR A 6 -16.47 46.53 30.09
N HIS A 7 -17.26 45.80 29.28
CA HIS A 7 -17.54 46.04 27.85
C HIS A 7 -18.28 47.38 27.64
N PRO A 8 -18.30 47.93 26.37
CA PRO A 8 -19.56 47.93 25.71
C PRO A 8 -19.55 47.62 24.19
N SER A 9 -20.59 46.97 23.75
CA SER A 9 -21.11 46.89 22.37
C SER A 9 -22.25 47.93 22.23
N PRO A 10 -22.99 47.97 21.10
CA PRO A 10 -22.69 48.44 19.74
C PRO A 10 -23.66 49.55 19.28
N THR A 11 -23.42 50.23 18.19
CA THR A 11 -24.48 51.02 17.53
C THR A 11 -24.47 50.86 16.00
N ARG A 12 -25.67 50.55 15.50
CA ARG A 12 -26.15 50.56 14.11
C ARG A 12 -26.49 52.01 13.66
N ARG A 13 -26.39 52.25 12.36
CA ARG A 13 -27.20 53.12 11.45
C ARG A 13 -26.28 53.75 10.40
N SER A 14 -26.66 54.06 9.16
CA SER A 14 -27.85 53.92 8.32
C SER A 14 -27.46 54.38 6.90
N ARG A 15 -28.25 53.99 5.93
CA ARG A 15 -28.20 54.32 4.50
C ARG A 15 -28.37 55.82 4.20
N ARG A 16 -27.73 56.27 3.07
CA ARG A 16 -28.20 57.28 2.04
C ARG A 16 -26.96 57.64 1.23
N GLY A 17 -26.80 57.60 -0.08
CA GLY A 17 -27.70 57.88 -1.18
C GLY A 17 -27.31 59.21 -1.88
N LEU A 18 -27.16 59.19 -3.23
CA LEU A 18 -27.00 60.26 -4.21
C LEU A 18 -25.55 60.66 -4.56
N ALA A 19 -25.10 60.71 -5.77
CA ALA A 19 -25.53 61.02 -7.13
C ALA A 19 -24.48 61.95 -7.81
N VAL A 20 -23.97 61.49 -8.95
CA VAL A 20 -23.64 62.24 -10.18
C VAL A 20 -22.68 63.43 -10.11
N GLY A 21 -21.60 63.33 -10.89
CA GLY A 21 -20.79 64.49 -11.35
C GLY A 21 -19.86 64.05 -12.49
N LEU A 22 -20.28 64.25 -13.74
CA LEU A 22 -19.45 64.11 -14.93
C LEU A 22 -18.46 65.28 -14.98
N VAL A 23 -17.15 65.00 -15.10
CA VAL A 23 -16.17 65.94 -15.63
C VAL A 23 -15.33 65.22 -16.68
N ALA A 24 -15.47 65.65 -17.92
CA ALA A 24 -14.64 65.26 -19.04
C ALA A 24 -13.29 65.98 -18.99
N GLY A 25 -12.21 65.23 -18.90
CA GLY A 25 -10.84 65.71 -19.06
C GLY A 25 -10.12 64.88 -20.11
N LEU A 26 -9.89 65.47 -21.29
CA LEU A 26 -8.99 64.91 -22.30
C LEU A 26 -7.55 64.95 -21.78
N THR A 27 -6.88 63.80 -21.69
CA THR A 27 -5.42 63.73 -21.65
C THR A 27 -4.92 62.70 -22.64
N ALA A 28 -3.89 63.06 -23.37
CA ALA A 28 -3.28 62.38 -24.48
C ALA A 28 -2.81 60.97 -24.12
N ALA A 29 -3.20 59.97 -24.91
CA ALA A 29 -2.71 58.61 -24.83
C ALA A 29 -1.30 58.54 -25.43
N SER A 30 -0.28 58.35 -24.58
CA SER A 30 1.00 57.76 -24.98
C SER A 30 0.83 56.25 -25.06
N GLY A 31 0.78 55.71 -26.26
CA GLY A 31 0.68 54.29 -26.51
C GLY A 31 1.94 53.57 -26.02
N ILE A 32 1.84 52.85 -24.92
CA ILE A 32 2.75 51.77 -24.58
C ILE A 32 2.27 50.54 -25.35
N LEU A 33 2.99 50.16 -26.39
CA LEU A 33 2.83 48.84 -27.00
C LEU A 33 3.16 47.79 -25.95
N ALA A 34 2.14 47.24 -25.29
CA ALA A 34 2.27 46.07 -24.48
C ALA A 34 2.67 44.90 -25.42
N ALA A 35 3.80 44.26 -25.16
CA ALA A 35 4.14 42.99 -25.78
C ALA A 35 2.98 42.02 -25.60
N PRO A 36 2.68 41.16 -26.59
CA PRO A 36 1.62 40.18 -26.46
C PRO A 36 1.97 39.26 -25.26
N GLY A 37 1.17 39.39 -24.20
CA GLY A 37 1.27 38.52 -23.05
C GLY A 37 1.16 37.05 -23.51
N ALA A 38 2.13 36.22 -23.18
CA ALA A 38 2.07 34.82 -23.45
C ALA A 38 0.74 34.28 -22.87
N ILE A 39 -0.08 33.75 -23.74
CA ILE A 39 -1.34 33.10 -23.34
C ILE A 39 -0.94 31.89 -22.52
N ALA A 40 -1.20 31.89 -21.21
CA ALA A 40 -0.97 30.73 -20.34
C ALA A 40 -1.73 29.54 -20.94
N ALA A 41 -1.03 28.41 -21.07
CA ALA A 41 -1.65 27.18 -21.55
C ALA A 41 -2.89 26.85 -20.69
N PRO A 42 -3.99 26.36 -21.27
CA PRO A 42 -5.14 25.93 -20.50
C PRO A 42 -4.72 24.86 -19.47
N ALA A 43 -5.19 24.97 -18.24
CA ALA A 43 -4.85 24.03 -17.15
C ALA A 43 -5.15 22.56 -17.52
N ALA A 44 -6.11 22.32 -18.40
CA ALA A 44 -6.47 20.99 -18.93
C ALA A 44 -5.36 20.32 -19.77
N ASP A 45 -4.35 21.08 -20.23
CA ASP A 45 -3.26 20.58 -21.07
C ASP A 45 -1.95 20.35 -20.30
N LEU A 46 -1.91 20.66 -19.00
CA LEU A 46 -0.75 20.45 -18.12
C LEU A 46 -0.78 19.06 -17.48
N GLY A 47 0.38 18.65 -16.96
CA GLY A 47 0.58 17.34 -16.34
C GLY A 47 1.03 16.25 -17.31
N PRO A 48 1.13 14.99 -16.85
CA PRO A 48 1.56 13.87 -17.67
C PRO A 48 0.44 13.42 -18.62
N LYS A 49 0.79 13.23 -19.89
CA LYS A 49 -0.05 12.60 -20.90
C LYS A 49 0.53 11.26 -21.29
N VAL A 50 -0.17 10.18 -20.98
CA VAL A 50 0.18 8.81 -21.37
C VAL A 50 -0.48 8.48 -22.70
N VAL A 51 0.30 8.12 -23.70
CA VAL A 51 -0.17 7.74 -25.03
C VAL A 51 0.27 6.32 -25.34
N GLN A 52 -0.67 5.46 -25.66
CA GLN A 52 -0.38 4.13 -26.16
C GLN A 52 0.10 4.23 -27.60
N THR A 53 1.39 3.97 -27.83
CA THR A 53 2.01 4.03 -29.17
C THR A 53 1.98 2.69 -29.86
N ASN A 54 1.93 1.59 -29.12
CA ASN A 54 2.13 0.22 -29.59
C ASN A 54 3.48 0.00 -30.32
N GLN A 55 4.46 0.84 -30.01
CA GLN A 55 5.83 0.80 -30.57
C GLN A 55 6.84 0.43 -29.49
N ALA A 56 7.95 -0.17 -29.93
CA ALA A 56 9.09 -0.45 -29.06
C ALA A 56 9.66 0.87 -28.46
N PRO A 57 10.31 0.80 -27.29
CA PRO A 57 10.53 -0.41 -26.50
C PRO A 57 9.37 -0.77 -25.55
N THR A 58 8.53 0.19 -25.13
CA THR A 58 7.60 0.02 -24.00
C THR A 58 6.11 -0.08 -24.39
N GLY A 59 5.77 0.31 -25.60
CA GLY A 59 4.37 0.40 -26.08
C GLY A 59 3.65 1.68 -25.66
N HIS A 60 4.26 2.52 -24.81
CA HIS A 60 3.72 3.79 -24.36
C HIS A 60 4.76 4.91 -24.42
N SER A 61 4.28 6.14 -24.59
CA SER A 61 5.05 7.36 -24.45
C SER A 61 4.38 8.26 -23.42
N VAL A 62 5.14 8.86 -22.52
CA VAL A 62 4.64 9.79 -21.52
C VAL A 62 5.26 11.16 -21.77
N THR A 63 4.42 12.17 -21.98
CA THR A 63 4.83 13.56 -22.10
C THR A 63 4.43 14.33 -20.86
N PHE A 64 5.38 14.83 -20.11
CA PHE A 64 5.17 15.73 -18.98
C PHE A 64 5.13 17.18 -19.48
N ARG A 65 4.14 17.93 -19.04
CA ARG A 65 3.90 19.33 -19.43
C ARG A 65 3.76 20.19 -18.18
N TYR A 66 4.65 21.17 -18.01
CA TYR A 66 4.75 21.97 -16.80
C TYR A 66 4.82 23.45 -17.10
N ALA A 67 3.98 24.25 -16.43
CA ALA A 67 4.04 25.70 -16.45
C ALA A 67 4.80 26.19 -15.20
N ALA A 68 6.06 26.54 -15.36
CA ALA A 68 6.87 27.06 -14.27
C ALA A 68 6.45 28.48 -13.86
N PRO A 69 6.67 28.89 -12.60
CA PRO A 69 6.50 30.27 -12.16
C PRO A 69 7.30 31.27 -13.00
N ALA A 70 6.85 32.53 -12.99
CA ALA A 70 7.55 33.60 -13.68
C ALA A 70 8.97 33.78 -13.10
N GLY A 71 9.94 33.98 -13.97
CA GLY A 71 11.35 34.17 -13.58
C GLY A 71 12.19 32.89 -13.56
N VAL A 72 11.58 31.70 -13.72
CA VAL A 72 12.31 30.42 -13.85
C VAL A 72 12.95 30.35 -15.23
N GLU A 73 14.27 30.20 -15.26
CA GLU A 73 15.07 30.18 -16.49
C GLU A 73 15.32 28.77 -17.01
N SER A 74 15.35 27.76 -16.12
CA SER A 74 15.47 26.35 -16.48
C SER A 74 14.58 25.47 -15.62
N VAL A 75 14.09 24.37 -16.20
CA VAL A 75 13.36 23.32 -15.49
C VAL A 75 13.97 21.97 -15.81
N GLN A 76 14.20 21.21 -14.76
CA GLN A 76 14.54 19.81 -14.85
C GLN A 76 13.40 18.97 -14.30
N ILE A 77 13.22 17.77 -14.86
CA ILE A 77 12.34 16.74 -14.30
C ILE A 77 13.19 15.65 -13.66
N TYR A 78 12.81 15.27 -12.45
CA TYR A 78 13.45 14.25 -11.63
C TYR A 78 12.45 13.12 -11.39
N GLY A 79 12.83 11.85 -11.66
CA GLY A 79 11.86 10.75 -11.54
C GLY A 79 12.40 9.35 -11.85
N GLU A 80 11.49 8.37 -11.74
CA GLU A 80 11.75 6.94 -11.82
C GLU A 80 11.70 6.40 -13.25
N TRP A 81 12.65 6.72 -14.09
CA TRP A 81 12.73 6.20 -15.47
C TRP A 81 14.13 5.77 -15.89
N PHE A 82 14.89 5.28 -14.91
CA PHE A 82 16.17 4.62 -15.15
C PHE A 82 16.02 3.15 -14.80
N PHE A 83 16.44 2.31 -15.71
CA PHE A 83 16.26 0.86 -15.64
C PHE A 83 17.62 0.17 -15.77
N SER A 84 17.71 -1.05 -15.26
CA SER A 84 18.87 -1.91 -15.41
C SER A 84 18.43 -3.35 -15.59
N GLN A 85 19.23 -4.16 -16.28
CA GLN A 85 19.09 -5.60 -16.19
C GLN A 85 19.39 -6.04 -14.75
N ALA A 86 18.55 -6.93 -14.20
CA ALA A 86 18.68 -7.37 -12.82
C ALA A 86 20.09 -7.91 -12.52
N GLU A 87 20.68 -8.66 -13.43
CA GLU A 87 22.01 -9.27 -13.28
C GLU A 87 23.14 -8.22 -13.26
N SER A 88 22.91 -7.02 -13.81
CA SER A 88 23.90 -5.93 -13.77
C SER A 88 23.93 -5.22 -12.42
N VAL A 89 22.89 -5.38 -11.59
CA VAL A 89 22.77 -4.72 -10.29
C VAL A 89 23.40 -5.57 -9.20
N THR A 90 24.70 -5.40 -9.00
CA THR A 90 25.52 -6.18 -8.05
C THR A 90 25.85 -5.45 -6.76
N CYS A 91 25.47 -4.18 -6.63
CA CYS A 91 25.64 -3.35 -5.43
C CYS A 91 24.65 -2.18 -5.44
N VAL A 92 24.56 -1.41 -4.33
CA VAL A 92 23.77 -0.17 -4.26
C VAL A 92 24.30 0.83 -5.30
N GLY A 93 23.41 1.32 -6.17
CA GLY A 93 23.75 2.27 -7.25
C GLY A 93 24.58 1.67 -8.40
N CYS A 94 24.80 0.36 -8.42
CA CYS A 94 25.32 -0.35 -9.58
C CYS A 94 24.20 -0.62 -10.59
N GLY A 95 24.58 -0.87 -11.83
CA GLY A 95 23.65 -1.19 -12.92
C GLY A 95 24.04 -0.48 -14.20
N ASP A 96 23.45 -0.89 -15.31
CA ASP A 96 23.71 -0.32 -16.64
C ASP A 96 22.91 0.95 -16.94
N SER A 97 22.01 1.34 -16.03
CA SER A 97 21.34 2.65 -15.99
C SER A 97 20.71 3.11 -17.32
N ARG A 98 19.87 2.28 -17.90
CA ARG A 98 19.17 2.51 -19.17
C ARG A 98 18.05 3.53 -19.02
N THR A 99 17.88 4.37 -20.04
CA THR A 99 16.69 5.24 -20.15
C THR A 99 15.51 4.47 -20.72
N GLY A 100 14.32 5.07 -20.70
CA GLY A 100 13.10 4.47 -21.27
C GLY A 100 13.24 4.05 -22.74
N ASP A 101 14.05 4.77 -23.55
CA ASP A 101 14.32 4.41 -24.94
C ASP A 101 15.16 3.13 -25.09
N GLN A 102 15.88 2.75 -24.05
CA GLN A 102 16.77 1.59 -24.00
C GLN A 102 16.17 0.44 -23.20
N TRP A 103 14.97 0.63 -22.64
CA TRP A 103 14.29 -0.37 -21.81
C TRP A 103 14.08 -1.68 -22.57
N GLN A 104 14.25 -2.79 -21.87
CA GLN A 104 13.99 -4.15 -22.35
C GLN A 104 13.09 -4.91 -21.38
N PRO A 105 12.29 -5.87 -21.86
CA PRO A 105 11.51 -6.74 -20.98
C PRO A 105 12.43 -7.45 -19.97
N GLY A 106 12.06 -7.37 -18.68
CA GLY A 106 12.86 -7.88 -17.56
C GLY A 106 13.78 -6.85 -16.91
N ASP A 107 13.92 -5.65 -17.49
CA ASP A 107 14.62 -4.56 -16.80
C ASP A 107 13.83 -4.15 -15.54
N ILE A 108 14.56 -3.90 -14.46
CA ILE A 108 14.05 -3.39 -13.19
C ILE A 108 14.29 -1.89 -13.06
N LEU A 109 13.47 -1.21 -12.27
CA LEU A 109 13.77 0.17 -11.86
C LEU A 109 15.08 0.19 -11.10
N ALA A 110 16.03 1.02 -11.53
CA ALA A 110 17.34 1.15 -10.94
C ALA A 110 17.48 2.49 -10.22
N ASP A 111 18.39 2.53 -9.27
CA ASP A 111 18.88 3.72 -8.61
C ASP A 111 20.30 4.02 -9.13
N PRO A 112 20.77 5.27 -9.27
CA PRO A 112 20.15 6.52 -8.80
C PRO A 112 19.26 7.21 -9.84
N TRP A 113 18.29 7.97 -9.36
CA TRP A 113 17.50 8.89 -10.19
C TRP A 113 18.34 10.05 -10.67
N ARG A 114 18.01 10.55 -11.85
CA ARG A 114 18.69 11.70 -12.44
C ARG A 114 17.70 12.79 -12.78
N ALA A 115 18.15 14.04 -12.66
CA ALA A 115 17.43 15.20 -13.15
C ALA A 115 17.72 15.36 -14.66
N LEU A 116 16.67 15.46 -15.47
CA LEU A 116 16.75 15.61 -16.90
C LEU A 116 16.20 16.97 -17.34
N PRO A 117 16.86 17.67 -18.29
CA PRO A 117 16.39 18.97 -18.73
C PRO A 117 15.05 18.88 -19.48
N MET A 118 14.16 19.82 -19.22
CA MET A 118 12.94 20.01 -19.99
C MET A 118 13.14 21.07 -21.09
N THR A 119 12.35 20.98 -22.15
CA THR A 119 12.38 21.94 -23.26
C THR A 119 11.22 22.92 -23.15
N LYS A 120 11.49 24.24 -23.18
CA LYS A 120 10.48 25.30 -23.16
C LYS A 120 9.91 25.52 -24.55
N GLY A 121 8.60 25.34 -24.68
CA GLY A 121 7.85 25.65 -25.89
C GLY A 121 7.60 27.14 -26.09
N THR A 122 7.16 27.53 -27.27
CA THR A 122 6.76 28.91 -27.59
C THR A 122 5.54 29.39 -26.82
N ASP A 123 4.75 28.45 -26.28
CA ASP A 123 3.62 28.68 -25.37
C ASP A 123 4.05 28.90 -23.90
N GLY A 124 5.36 28.85 -23.62
CA GLY A 124 5.91 29.00 -22.28
C GLY A 124 5.85 27.73 -21.44
N VAL A 125 5.30 26.63 -21.95
CA VAL A 125 5.20 25.35 -21.27
C VAL A 125 6.49 24.53 -21.44
N TRP A 126 6.99 24.00 -20.34
CA TRP A 126 8.12 23.08 -20.33
C TRP A 126 7.63 21.65 -20.61
N THR A 127 8.37 20.92 -21.44
CA THR A 127 8.00 19.56 -21.87
C THR A 127 9.17 18.61 -21.75
N PHE A 128 8.88 17.37 -21.35
CA PHE A 128 9.78 16.24 -21.39
C PHE A 128 9.00 15.01 -21.84
N THR A 129 9.52 14.23 -22.76
CA THR A 129 8.87 13.03 -23.28
C THR A 129 9.81 11.83 -23.19
N THR A 130 9.31 10.72 -22.65
CA THR A 130 10.07 9.47 -22.56
C THR A 130 9.14 8.27 -22.74
N PRO A 131 9.58 7.17 -23.36
CA PRO A 131 8.88 5.89 -23.27
C PRO A 131 8.93 5.36 -21.83
N LEU A 132 7.80 4.83 -21.33
CA LEU A 132 7.76 4.16 -20.03
C LEU A 132 7.02 2.82 -20.15
N PRO A 133 7.49 1.75 -19.51
CA PRO A 133 6.76 0.50 -19.40
C PRO A 133 5.53 0.65 -18.49
N SER A 134 4.73 -0.41 -18.37
CA SER A 134 3.62 -0.45 -17.40
C SER A 134 4.12 -0.26 -15.96
N GLY A 135 3.37 0.51 -15.17
CA GLY A 135 3.68 0.75 -13.76
C GLY A 135 3.30 2.15 -13.30
N THR A 136 3.58 2.44 -12.04
CA THR A 136 3.43 3.77 -11.44
C THR A 136 4.80 4.38 -11.20
N PHE A 137 5.04 5.55 -11.76
CA PHE A 137 6.32 6.27 -11.72
C PHE A 137 6.16 7.57 -10.96
N ARG A 138 7.09 7.85 -10.04
CA ARG A 138 7.14 9.09 -9.27
C ARG A 138 7.98 10.12 -9.99
N TYR A 139 7.62 11.40 -9.84
CA TYR A 139 8.37 12.50 -10.42
C TYR A 139 8.14 13.82 -9.68
N ALA A 140 9.05 14.75 -9.89
CA ALA A 140 8.95 16.14 -9.48
C ALA A 140 9.71 17.06 -10.43
N PHE A 141 9.54 18.36 -10.28
CA PHE A 141 10.28 19.37 -11.04
C PHE A 141 11.29 20.07 -10.15
N ALA A 142 12.44 20.44 -10.71
CA ALA A 142 13.44 21.29 -10.08
C ALA A 142 13.64 22.55 -10.93
N HIS A 143 13.66 23.73 -10.28
CA HIS A 143 13.85 25.00 -10.95
C HIS A 143 15.29 25.47 -10.78
N ASP A 144 15.90 25.96 -11.87
CA ASP A 144 17.21 26.59 -11.87
C ASP A 144 18.27 25.77 -11.10
N CYS A 145 18.19 24.45 -11.28
CA CYS A 145 19.02 23.45 -10.60
C CYS A 145 20.09 22.93 -11.56
N GLU A 146 21.35 22.97 -11.16
CA GLU A 146 22.48 22.47 -11.98
C GLU A 146 22.87 21.02 -11.59
N SER A 147 22.34 20.50 -10.49
CA SER A 147 22.68 19.16 -10.00
C SER A 147 22.06 18.05 -10.87
N PRO A 148 22.86 17.13 -11.41
CA PRO A 148 22.33 16.02 -12.23
C PRO A 148 21.52 14.99 -11.43
N THR A 149 21.58 15.05 -10.10
CA THR A 149 20.82 14.19 -9.19
C THR A 149 19.80 14.98 -8.38
N ALA A 150 19.55 16.25 -8.71
CA ALA A 150 18.76 17.21 -7.96
C ALA A 150 19.21 17.38 -6.48
N SER A 151 20.40 16.95 -6.12
CA SER A 151 20.94 17.10 -4.77
C SER A 151 21.11 18.58 -4.42
N GLY A 152 20.54 19.00 -3.29
CA GLY A 152 20.55 20.40 -2.85
C GLY A 152 19.53 21.30 -3.54
N CYS A 153 18.73 20.79 -4.47
CA CYS A 153 17.68 21.53 -5.13
C CYS A 153 16.32 21.29 -4.45
N THR A 154 15.44 22.30 -4.52
CA THR A 154 14.04 22.14 -4.09
C THR A 154 13.28 21.39 -5.17
N LEU A 155 12.63 20.29 -4.76
CA LEU A 155 11.72 19.53 -5.62
C LEU A 155 10.30 20.06 -5.47
N HIS A 156 9.63 20.27 -6.60
CA HIS A 156 8.27 20.78 -6.69
C HIS A 156 7.36 19.69 -7.27
N PRO A 157 6.29 19.30 -6.56
CA PRO A 157 5.27 18.41 -7.12
C PRO A 157 4.56 19.09 -8.29
N ASP A 158 3.92 18.29 -9.13
CA ASP A 158 3.16 18.78 -10.28
C ASP A 158 1.83 19.40 -9.85
N PRO A 159 1.59 20.72 -10.03
CA PRO A 159 0.33 21.35 -9.70
C PRO A 159 -0.87 20.80 -10.50
N ALA A 160 -0.63 20.21 -11.66
CA ALA A 160 -1.66 19.55 -12.47
C ALA A 160 -2.04 18.16 -11.94
N ARG A 161 -1.27 17.65 -10.98
CA ARG A 161 -1.49 16.39 -10.26
C ARG A 161 -1.30 16.61 -8.76
N PRO A 162 -2.20 17.38 -8.11
CA PRO A 162 -2.10 17.63 -6.69
C PRO A 162 -2.14 16.35 -5.91
N LEU A 163 -1.37 16.28 -4.84
CA LEU A 163 -1.38 15.15 -3.93
C LEU A 163 -2.75 15.08 -3.23
N GLU A 164 -3.26 13.88 -3.05
CA GLU A 164 -4.55 13.62 -2.39
C GLU A 164 -4.49 13.95 -0.89
N VAL A 165 -3.34 13.71 -0.29
CA VAL A 165 -2.97 14.11 1.08
C VAL A 165 -1.57 14.71 1.04
N VAL A 166 -1.31 15.67 1.91
CA VAL A 166 -0.03 16.41 1.95
C VAL A 166 0.64 16.16 3.30
N PRO A 167 1.94 15.83 3.32
CA PRO A 167 2.67 15.70 4.57
C PRO A 167 2.52 16.95 5.45
N HIS A 168 2.51 16.76 6.76
CA HIS A 168 2.44 17.90 7.69
C HIS A 168 3.71 18.78 7.59
N ALA A 169 3.62 20.02 8.03
CA ALA A 169 4.76 20.94 8.04
C ALA A 169 5.88 20.38 8.94
N GLY A 170 7.07 20.19 8.36
CA GLY A 170 8.22 19.60 9.05
C GLY A 170 8.32 18.07 8.92
N ALA A 171 7.39 17.41 8.24
CA ALA A 171 7.54 15.99 7.88
C ALA A 171 8.77 15.77 7.00
N THR A 172 9.36 14.60 7.14
CA THR A 172 10.46 14.15 6.26
C THR A 172 9.94 13.67 4.91
N GLY A 173 10.82 13.57 3.93
CA GLY A 173 10.52 13.08 2.60
C GLY A 173 10.18 14.19 1.59
N ALA A 174 10.40 13.88 0.31
CA ALA A 174 10.05 14.75 -0.80
C ALA A 174 8.61 14.54 -1.23
N GLN A 175 7.90 15.62 -1.55
CA GLN A 175 6.57 15.53 -2.16
C GLN A 175 6.74 15.24 -3.65
N LEU A 176 6.38 14.03 -4.07
CA LEU A 176 6.50 13.57 -5.45
C LEU A 176 5.12 13.31 -6.05
N SER A 177 4.92 13.80 -7.26
CA SER A 177 3.75 13.44 -8.07
C SER A 177 3.96 12.08 -8.71
N ARG A 178 2.87 11.46 -9.21
CA ARG A 178 2.93 10.15 -9.85
C ARG A 178 2.19 10.11 -11.18
N VAL A 179 2.61 9.19 -12.04
CA VAL A 179 1.92 8.84 -13.28
C VAL A 179 1.79 7.33 -13.38
N TYR A 180 0.59 6.86 -13.69
CA TYR A 180 0.33 5.46 -13.97
C TYR A 180 0.35 5.22 -15.49
N VAL A 181 1.12 4.20 -15.93
CA VAL A 181 1.18 3.71 -17.30
C VAL A 181 0.51 2.34 -17.36
N PRO A 182 -0.54 2.17 -18.18
CA PRO A 182 -1.27 0.91 -18.28
C PRO A 182 -0.43 -0.25 -18.83
N ASN A 183 -0.90 -1.48 -18.63
CA ASN A 183 -0.29 -2.65 -19.24
C ASN A 183 -0.34 -2.60 -20.76
N SER A 184 0.76 -3.01 -21.42
CA SER A 184 0.84 -3.21 -22.86
C SER A 184 0.75 -4.69 -23.20
N LYS A 185 -0.20 -5.08 -24.03
CA LYS A 185 -0.29 -6.47 -24.53
C LYS A 185 0.88 -6.83 -25.45
N ARG A 186 1.46 -5.84 -26.12
CA ARG A 186 2.53 -6.03 -27.10
C ARG A 186 3.92 -6.04 -26.47
N PHE A 187 4.07 -5.31 -25.38
CA PHE A 187 5.32 -5.16 -24.64
C PHE A 187 5.03 -5.53 -23.18
N PRO A 188 4.86 -6.83 -22.87
CA PRO A 188 4.49 -7.26 -21.55
C PRO A 188 5.62 -7.03 -20.54
N THR A 189 5.23 -6.53 -19.39
CA THR A 189 6.00 -6.51 -18.14
C THR A 189 5.30 -7.42 -17.14
N TYR A 190 5.61 -7.24 -15.85
CA TYR A 190 4.71 -7.71 -14.79
C TYR A 190 3.32 -7.08 -14.95
N ASP A 191 2.28 -7.80 -14.51
CA ASP A 191 0.93 -7.24 -14.50
C ASP A 191 0.82 -6.15 -13.43
N ASN A 192 0.91 -4.90 -13.84
CA ASN A 192 0.80 -3.72 -12.99
C ASN A 192 -0.64 -3.14 -12.95
N SER A 193 -1.64 -3.85 -13.46
CA SER A 193 -3.04 -3.38 -13.46
C SER A 193 -3.61 -3.18 -12.05
N TYR A 194 -3.04 -3.83 -11.05
CA TYR A 194 -3.40 -3.67 -9.64
C TYR A 194 -3.08 -2.26 -9.10
N GLN A 195 -2.20 -1.49 -9.75
CA GLN A 195 -1.87 -0.10 -9.43
C GLN A 195 -2.76 0.93 -10.14
N ALA A 196 -3.65 0.47 -11.03
CA ALA A 196 -4.47 1.36 -11.84
C ALA A 196 -5.36 2.26 -10.95
N PRO A 197 -5.42 3.57 -11.25
CA PRO A 197 -6.31 4.47 -10.52
C PRO A 197 -7.76 4.00 -10.59
N SER A 198 -8.45 4.05 -9.47
CA SER A 198 -9.87 3.69 -9.38
C SER A 198 -10.72 4.70 -10.13
N PRO A 199 -11.78 4.27 -10.82
CA PRO A 199 -12.79 5.20 -11.34
C PRO A 199 -13.33 6.07 -10.20
N ARG A 200 -13.53 7.38 -10.44
CA ARG A 200 -13.96 8.36 -9.42
C ARG A 200 -15.19 7.92 -8.60
N ASN A 201 -16.13 7.21 -9.22
CA ASN A 201 -17.34 6.70 -8.56
C ASN A 201 -17.13 5.34 -7.86
N LYS A 202 -15.88 4.84 -7.82
CA LYS A 202 -15.48 3.57 -7.19
C LYS A 202 -14.21 3.71 -6.35
N SER A 203 -13.86 4.92 -5.99
CA SER A 203 -12.80 5.24 -5.03
C SER A 203 -13.41 5.42 -3.65
N GLY A 204 -12.66 5.08 -2.63
CA GLY A 204 -12.95 5.46 -1.25
C GLY A 204 -12.50 6.89 -0.93
N THR A 205 -12.26 7.16 0.34
CA THR A 205 -11.89 8.49 0.84
C THR A 205 -10.58 8.42 1.62
N LEU A 206 -9.65 9.32 1.33
CA LEU A 206 -8.43 9.53 2.12
C LEU A 206 -8.65 10.67 3.11
N GLU A 207 -8.28 10.44 4.37
CA GLU A 207 -8.35 11.42 5.45
C GLU A 207 -7.02 11.49 6.19
N GLN A 208 -6.40 12.66 6.25
CA GLN A 208 -5.30 12.89 7.20
C GLN A 208 -5.90 13.26 8.56
N ARG A 209 -5.49 12.56 9.60
CA ARG A 209 -6.04 12.70 10.95
C ARG A 209 -4.94 12.85 11.97
N TRP A 210 -5.16 13.75 12.90
CA TRP A 210 -4.28 13.99 14.04
C TRP A 210 -4.81 13.28 15.27
N TYR A 211 -3.91 12.76 16.09
CA TYR A 211 -4.22 12.14 17.36
C TYR A 211 -3.20 12.56 18.42
N THR A 212 -3.58 12.43 19.70
CA THR A 212 -2.69 12.69 20.81
C THR A 212 -1.63 11.60 20.92
N SER A 213 -0.36 11.98 20.88
CA SER A 213 0.81 11.11 21.03
C SER A 213 1.75 11.72 22.07
N PRO A 214 1.59 11.36 23.36
CA PRO A 214 2.28 12.04 24.45
C PRO A 214 3.81 12.00 24.39
N LEU A 215 4.36 10.99 23.71
CA LEU A 215 5.80 10.79 23.56
C LEU A 215 6.37 11.38 22.27
N SER A 216 5.53 11.84 21.36
CA SER A 216 6.01 12.44 20.11
C SER A 216 6.76 13.74 20.38
N THR A 217 7.91 13.90 19.71
CA THR A 217 8.79 15.07 19.79
C THR A 217 8.71 15.96 18.55
N ASN A 218 8.11 15.50 17.48
CA ASN A 218 7.94 16.25 16.24
C ASN A 218 6.75 15.72 15.40
N PRO A 219 5.58 16.39 15.48
CA PRO A 219 5.23 17.49 16.39
C PRO A 219 5.11 17.02 17.85
N VAL A 220 5.28 17.96 18.77
CA VAL A 220 5.28 17.63 20.21
C VAL A 220 3.87 17.32 20.72
N GLY A 221 3.69 16.15 21.30
CA GLY A 221 2.42 15.72 21.92
C GLY A 221 1.32 15.32 20.97
N GLU A 222 1.55 15.41 19.67
CA GLU A 222 0.61 15.04 18.61
C GLU A 222 1.32 14.20 17.55
N HIS A 223 0.54 13.42 16.81
CA HIS A 223 1.03 12.71 15.62
C HIS A 223 -0.09 12.55 14.60
N ASP A 224 0.24 12.20 13.36
CA ASP A 224 -0.75 12.02 12.32
C ASP A 224 -0.73 10.60 11.72
N VAL A 225 -1.86 10.26 11.15
CA VAL A 225 -2.07 9.07 10.31
C VAL A 225 -2.84 9.47 9.06
N VAL A 226 -2.65 8.74 7.97
CA VAL A 226 -3.54 8.80 6.82
C VAL A 226 -4.44 7.59 6.82
N VAL A 227 -5.76 7.83 6.88
CA VAL A 227 -6.77 6.78 6.91
C VAL A 227 -7.46 6.71 5.55
N TYR A 228 -7.50 5.54 4.96
CA TYR A 228 -8.31 5.26 3.79
C TYR A 228 -9.56 4.48 4.17
N LEU A 229 -10.71 5.07 3.89
CA LEU A 229 -12.02 4.43 4.00
C LEU A 229 -12.38 3.83 2.65
N PRO A 230 -12.61 2.50 2.54
CA PRO A 230 -12.83 1.85 1.26
C PRO A 230 -14.13 2.31 0.59
N HIS A 231 -14.22 2.11 -0.72
CA HIS A 231 -15.44 2.46 -1.47
C HIS A 231 -16.69 1.85 -0.84
N GLY A 232 -17.69 2.70 -0.58
CA GLY A 232 -18.92 2.27 0.08
C GLY A 232 -18.79 2.02 1.59
N TYR A 233 -17.77 2.59 2.24
CA TYR A 233 -17.64 2.54 3.69
C TYR A 233 -18.92 3.01 4.39
N ASP A 234 -19.44 2.17 5.29
CA ASP A 234 -20.63 2.45 6.11
C ASP A 234 -20.24 2.46 7.60
N PRO A 235 -20.28 3.62 8.28
CA PRO A 235 -19.95 3.71 9.70
C PRO A 235 -20.93 2.97 10.61
N ASN A 236 -22.11 2.55 10.08
CA ASN A 236 -23.16 1.88 10.85
C ASN A 236 -23.35 0.40 10.50
N ARG A 237 -22.49 -0.15 9.64
CA ARG A 237 -22.62 -1.56 9.28
C ARG A 237 -22.39 -2.45 10.51
N SER A 238 -23.21 -3.52 10.65
CA SER A 238 -23.18 -4.41 11.81
C SER A 238 -21.92 -5.25 11.95
N THR A 239 -21.25 -5.53 10.83
CA THR A 239 -19.96 -6.25 10.80
C THR A 239 -18.84 -5.23 10.64
N PRO A 240 -18.03 -4.94 11.67
CA PRO A 240 -16.95 -3.96 11.58
C PRO A 240 -15.93 -4.29 10.48
N TYR A 241 -15.23 -3.29 9.98
CA TYR A 241 -14.18 -3.49 8.96
C TYR A 241 -12.90 -4.04 9.60
N PRO A 242 -12.20 -4.98 8.94
CA PRO A 242 -10.81 -5.26 9.29
C PRO A 242 -9.93 -4.04 8.97
N THR A 243 -8.76 -3.96 9.62
CA THR A 243 -7.84 -2.81 9.48
C THR A 243 -6.47 -3.26 9.02
N LEU A 244 -5.92 -2.59 8.01
CA LEU A 244 -4.55 -2.75 7.55
C LEU A 244 -3.70 -1.55 7.98
N TYR A 245 -2.79 -1.75 8.91
CA TYR A 245 -1.79 -0.77 9.31
C TYR A 245 -0.56 -0.89 8.41
N LEU A 246 -0.06 0.24 7.91
CA LEU A 246 1.11 0.29 7.03
C LEU A 246 2.15 1.28 7.57
N SER A 247 3.41 0.85 7.69
CA SER A 247 4.53 1.65 8.15
C SER A 247 5.52 1.93 7.03
N HIS A 248 5.87 3.22 6.86
CA HIS A 248 6.82 3.70 5.84
C HIS A 248 8.28 3.30 6.14
N GLY A 249 9.20 3.59 5.23
CA GLY A 249 10.64 3.42 5.37
C GLY A 249 11.36 4.63 6.00
N GLY A 250 12.67 4.54 6.14
CA GLY A 250 13.48 5.65 6.59
C GLY A 250 13.35 6.86 5.66
N GLY A 251 13.20 8.05 6.24
CA GLY A 251 13.02 9.30 5.49
C GLY A 251 11.61 9.53 4.93
N GLY A 252 10.67 8.64 5.22
CA GLY A 252 9.26 8.76 4.82
C GLY A 252 8.38 9.40 5.88
N ASN A 253 7.05 9.32 5.70
CA ASN A 253 6.04 9.89 6.59
C ASN A 253 4.67 9.18 6.42
N ALA A 254 3.65 9.61 7.16
CA ALA A 254 2.30 9.03 7.12
C ALA A 254 1.65 8.96 5.73
N THR A 255 2.03 9.83 4.80
CA THR A 255 1.40 9.88 3.47
C THR A 255 1.95 8.86 2.48
N ASP A 256 3.13 8.30 2.74
CA ASP A 256 3.91 7.51 1.77
C ASP A 256 3.14 6.34 1.18
N TRP A 257 2.51 5.51 2.01
CA TRP A 257 1.79 4.35 1.51
C TRP A 257 0.58 4.70 0.64
N THR A 258 -0.03 5.85 0.87
CA THR A 258 -1.19 6.29 0.08
C THR A 258 -0.77 7.09 -1.15
N VAL A 259 0.25 7.94 -1.04
CA VAL A 259 0.74 8.76 -2.15
C VAL A 259 1.70 7.97 -3.04
N GLU A 260 2.80 7.47 -2.49
CA GLU A 260 3.83 6.77 -3.27
C GLU A 260 3.50 5.29 -3.46
N GLY A 261 3.01 4.64 -2.41
CA GLY A 261 2.65 3.22 -2.40
C GLY A 261 1.34 2.89 -3.11
N VAL A 262 0.48 3.87 -3.37
CA VAL A 262 -0.88 3.70 -3.96
C VAL A 262 -1.69 2.58 -3.29
N ALA A 263 -1.49 2.37 -1.99
CA ALA A 263 -2.05 1.24 -1.25
C ALA A 263 -3.58 1.15 -1.35
N HIS A 264 -4.26 2.30 -1.38
CA HIS A 264 -5.70 2.38 -1.53
C HIS A 264 -6.17 1.89 -2.92
N GLU A 265 -5.42 2.19 -3.98
CA GLU A 265 -5.72 1.69 -5.33
C GLU A 265 -5.49 0.18 -5.43
N ILE A 266 -4.40 -0.32 -4.82
CA ILE A 266 -4.07 -1.74 -4.78
C ILE A 266 -5.18 -2.51 -4.06
N LEU A 267 -5.64 -2.02 -2.91
CA LEU A 267 -6.75 -2.63 -2.17
C LEU A 267 -8.05 -2.64 -2.98
N GLU A 268 -8.44 -1.49 -3.55
CA GLU A 268 -9.67 -1.39 -4.35
C GLU A 268 -9.64 -2.30 -5.58
N ASN A 269 -8.49 -2.40 -6.25
CA ASN A 269 -8.31 -3.31 -7.38
C ASN A 269 -8.43 -4.78 -6.95
N ALA A 270 -7.86 -5.17 -5.80
CA ALA A 270 -7.98 -6.53 -5.26
C ALA A 270 -9.43 -6.85 -4.89
N VAL A 271 -10.14 -5.92 -4.25
CA VAL A 271 -11.57 -6.06 -3.90
C VAL A 271 -12.44 -6.18 -5.15
N ARG A 272 -12.27 -5.31 -6.14
CA ARG A 272 -13.01 -5.38 -7.41
C ARG A 272 -12.75 -6.66 -8.19
N ALA A 273 -11.53 -7.18 -8.12
CA ALA A 273 -11.18 -8.46 -8.74
C ALA A 273 -11.73 -9.67 -7.95
N GLY A 274 -12.29 -9.46 -6.74
CA GLY A 274 -12.81 -10.53 -5.87
C GLY A 274 -11.71 -11.44 -5.34
N VAL A 275 -10.52 -10.88 -5.05
CA VAL A 275 -9.34 -11.60 -4.56
C VAL A 275 -8.73 -10.96 -3.30
N GLY A 276 -9.34 -9.90 -2.78
CA GLY A 276 -8.99 -9.22 -1.55
C GLY A 276 -10.21 -8.82 -0.75
N HIS A 277 -10.06 -8.67 0.55
CA HIS A 277 -11.13 -8.24 1.46
C HIS A 277 -11.17 -6.72 1.57
N GLN A 278 -12.37 -6.16 1.71
CA GLN A 278 -12.55 -4.75 1.99
C GLN A 278 -12.04 -4.43 3.41
N ALA A 279 -11.15 -3.47 3.53
CA ALA A 279 -10.53 -3.08 4.80
C ALA A 279 -10.34 -1.56 4.89
N VAL A 280 -10.22 -1.03 6.09
CA VAL A 280 -9.72 0.32 6.36
C VAL A 280 -8.19 0.26 6.34
N ILE A 281 -7.52 1.16 5.59
CA ILE A 281 -6.05 1.28 5.65
C ILE A 281 -5.69 2.45 6.57
N VAL A 282 -4.68 2.24 7.41
CA VAL A 282 -4.09 3.26 8.27
C VAL A 282 -2.60 3.33 7.98
N SER A 283 -2.18 4.34 7.25
CA SER A 283 -0.76 4.64 7.03
C SER A 283 -0.24 5.47 8.20
N THR A 284 0.76 4.94 8.90
CA THR A 284 1.28 5.47 10.15
C THR A 284 2.62 6.17 9.96
N ASP A 285 3.01 7.00 10.91
CA ASP A 285 4.33 7.62 10.98
C ASP A 285 5.05 7.21 12.28
N PHE A 286 6.36 7.10 12.24
CA PHE A 286 7.20 6.80 13.39
C PHE A 286 8.22 7.91 13.67
N ASN A 287 8.23 8.97 12.87
CA ASN A 287 9.17 10.08 13.07
C ASN A 287 8.87 10.80 14.39
N GLY A 288 9.93 11.22 15.08
CA GLY A 288 9.77 11.89 16.37
C GLY A 288 9.37 11.00 17.54
N LEU A 289 9.16 9.69 17.34
CA LEU A 289 8.87 8.76 18.43
C LEU A 289 10.17 8.24 19.07
N PRO A 290 10.29 8.28 20.39
CA PRO A 290 11.43 7.70 21.11
C PRO A 290 11.31 6.17 21.19
N GLY A 291 12.40 5.51 21.61
CA GLY A 291 12.39 4.06 21.89
C GLY A 291 12.55 3.15 20.66
N GLY A 292 12.82 3.71 19.48
CA GLY A 292 13.11 2.95 18.27
C GLY A 292 11.95 2.06 17.83
N ASN A 293 12.22 0.82 17.41
CA ASN A 293 11.18 -0.07 16.91
C ASN A 293 10.14 -0.44 17.97
N GLN A 294 10.56 -0.68 19.22
CA GLN A 294 9.64 -0.99 20.30
C GLN A 294 8.79 0.23 20.68
N GLY A 295 9.38 1.43 20.73
CA GLY A 295 8.62 2.67 21.01
C GLY A 295 7.51 2.93 19.98
N TYR A 296 7.74 2.57 18.70
CA TYR A 296 6.68 2.61 17.70
C TYR A 296 5.60 1.55 17.93
N VAL A 297 5.97 0.34 18.37
CA VAL A 297 4.99 -0.70 18.71
C VAL A 297 4.13 -0.29 19.90
N ASP A 298 4.73 0.36 20.88
CA ASP A 298 4.01 0.91 22.04
C ASP A 298 3.07 2.04 21.59
N GLU A 299 3.52 2.93 20.70
CA GLU A 299 2.66 3.97 20.10
C GLU A 299 1.49 3.37 19.34
N LEU A 300 1.73 2.32 18.54
CA LEU A 300 0.67 1.62 17.82
C LEU A 300 -0.37 1.04 18.78
N ARG A 301 0.07 0.40 19.87
CA ARG A 301 -0.79 -0.22 20.89
C ARG A 301 -1.59 0.80 21.69
N ASP A 302 -0.91 1.84 22.18
CA ASP A 302 -1.46 2.70 23.22
C ASP A 302 -2.20 3.92 22.64
N ASN A 303 -1.87 4.34 21.42
CA ASN A 303 -2.40 5.56 20.83
C ASN A 303 -3.09 5.34 19.48
N VAL A 304 -2.42 4.71 18.49
CA VAL A 304 -2.95 4.61 17.11
C VAL A 304 -4.16 3.68 17.04
N ILE A 305 -4.05 2.44 17.53
CA ILE A 305 -5.16 1.47 17.49
C ILE A 305 -6.38 2.01 18.24
N PRO A 306 -6.27 2.50 19.49
CA PRO A 306 -7.42 3.08 20.20
C PRO A 306 -8.03 4.29 19.50
N PHE A 307 -7.21 5.15 18.87
CA PHE A 307 -7.71 6.27 18.08
C PHE A 307 -8.54 5.80 16.88
N VAL A 308 -8.07 4.80 16.15
CA VAL A 308 -8.77 4.27 14.97
C VAL A 308 -10.08 3.60 15.38
N GLU A 309 -10.08 2.76 16.39
CA GLU A 309 -11.27 2.06 16.90
C GLU A 309 -12.33 3.02 17.45
N LYS A 310 -11.91 4.13 18.05
CA LYS A 310 -12.83 5.15 18.55
C LYS A 310 -13.52 5.94 17.44
N ASN A 311 -12.85 6.15 16.31
CA ASN A 311 -13.30 7.10 15.28
C ASN A 311 -13.91 6.41 14.05
N TYR A 312 -13.70 5.10 13.87
CA TYR A 312 -14.14 4.36 12.69
C TYR A 312 -14.83 3.05 13.10
N ASN A 313 -15.71 2.56 12.23
CA ASN A 313 -16.37 1.28 12.42
C ASN A 313 -15.44 0.12 12.03
N VAL A 314 -14.39 -0.09 12.82
CA VAL A 314 -13.42 -1.16 12.66
C VAL A 314 -13.51 -2.17 13.80
N SER A 315 -13.04 -3.39 13.56
CA SER A 315 -13.01 -4.42 14.59
C SER A 315 -11.92 -4.17 15.63
N ASP A 316 -12.24 -4.45 16.90
CA ASP A 316 -11.33 -4.40 18.04
C ASP A 316 -10.53 -5.71 18.24
N ARG A 317 -10.78 -6.74 17.40
CA ARG A 317 -10.10 -8.03 17.49
C ARG A 317 -8.75 -8.01 16.80
N ALA A 318 -7.70 -8.53 17.45
CA ALA A 318 -6.37 -8.66 16.85
C ALA A 318 -6.38 -9.46 15.53
N GLN A 319 -7.22 -10.50 15.43
CA GLN A 319 -7.39 -11.33 14.23
C GLN A 319 -7.95 -10.57 13.02
N ASP A 320 -8.49 -9.39 13.24
CA ASP A 320 -9.03 -8.52 12.19
C ASP A 320 -8.09 -7.36 11.85
N ARG A 321 -6.87 -7.35 12.45
CA ARG A 321 -5.82 -6.39 12.13
C ARG A 321 -4.70 -7.04 11.34
N ALA A 322 -4.27 -6.37 10.30
CA ALA A 322 -3.08 -6.70 9.53
C ALA A 322 -2.06 -5.57 9.66
N PHE A 323 -0.78 -5.91 9.66
CA PHE A 323 0.31 -4.95 9.65
C PHE A 323 1.30 -5.27 8.55
N GLY A 324 1.73 -4.25 7.81
CA GLY A 324 2.79 -4.33 6.82
C GLY A 324 3.76 -3.15 6.92
N GLY A 325 5.04 -3.41 6.71
CA GLY A 325 6.04 -2.35 6.72
C GLY A 325 7.17 -2.60 5.74
N LEU A 326 7.69 -1.51 5.18
CA LEU A 326 8.83 -1.55 4.26
C LEU A 326 10.10 -0.98 4.92
N SER A 327 11.28 -1.51 4.58
CA SER A 327 12.56 -0.96 5.04
C SER A 327 12.62 -0.80 6.58
N ALA A 328 12.75 0.43 7.09
CA ALA A 328 12.66 0.73 8.53
C ALA A 328 11.29 0.34 9.13
N GLY A 329 10.19 0.50 8.39
CA GLY A 329 8.87 -0.02 8.77
C GLY A 329 8.84 -1.54 8.78
N GLY A 330 9.60 -2.20 7.89
CA GLY A 330 9.81 -3.65 7.89
C GLY A 330 10.50 -4.15 9.16
N ALA A 331 11.49 -3.41 9.68
CA ALA A 331 12.12 -3.71 10.97
C ALA A 331 11.11 -3.63 12.13
N ARG A 332 10.18 -2.68 12.10
CA ARG A 332 9.08 -2.56 13.07
C ARG A 332 8.08 -3.72 12.94
N ALA A 333 7.80 -4.14 11.70
CA ALA A 333 7.00 -5.33 11.44
C ALA A 333 7.63 -6.60 12.04
N LEU A 334 8.96 -6.74 11.98
CA LEU A 334 9.68 -7.82 12.63
C LEU A 334 9.58 -7.74 14.16
N THR A 335 9.67 -6.56 14.76
CA THR A 335 9.49 -6.36 16.21
C THR A 335 8.07 -6.76 16.65
N LEU A 336 7.04 -6.40 15.87
CA LEU A 336 5.67 -6.87 16.09
C LEU A 336 5.58 -8.39 16.03
N LEU A 337 6.14 -9.00 15.00
CA LEU A 337 6.10 -10.45 14.78
C LEU A 337 6.86 -11.23 15.86
N TYR A 338 7.98 -10.71 16.34
CA TYR A 338 8.81 -11.41 17.32
C TYR A 338 8.24 -11.34 18.75
N ASP A 339 7.75 -10.17 19.14
CA ASP A 339 7.52 -9.91 20.57
C ASP A 339 6.10 -9.42 20.88
N ASN A 340 5.26 -9.14 19.88
CA ASN A 340 3.95 -8.50 20.05
C ASN A 340 2.87 -9.11 19.12
N THR A 341 2.86 -10.43 18.96
CA THR A 341 1.92 -11.15 18.07
C THR A 341 0.45 -11.04 18.50
N ASP A 342 0.21 -10.58 19.73
CA ASP A 342 -1.12 -10.33 20.27
C ASP A 342 -1.81 -9.08 19.68
N LEU A 343 -1.05 -8.16 19.09
CA LEU A 343 -1.60 -6.91 18.55
C LEU A 343 -2.30 -7.08 17.20
N VAL A 344 -1.78 -7.94 16.33
CA VAL A 344 -2.29 -8.14 14.98
C VAL A 344 -2.28 -9.61 14.60
N GLY A 345 -3.23 -10.04 13.78
CA GLY A 345 -3.33 -11.43 13.31
C GLY A 345 -2.51 -11.71 12.06
N TYR A 346 -2.20 -10.70 11.26
CA TYR A 346 -1.52 -10.83 9.96
C TYR A 346 -0.30 -9.91 9.92
N HIS A 347 0.86 -10.47 9.60
CA HIS A 347 2.14 -9.77 9.64
C HIS A 347 2.78 -9.74 8.27
N ALA A 348 3.37 -8.59 7.89
CA ALA A 348 4.15 -8.47 6.66
C ALA A 348 5.40 -7.61 6.86
N ALA A 349 6.57 -8.12 6.47
CA ALA A 349 7.84 -7.40 6.51
C ALA A 349 8.50 -7.42 5.13
N TRP A 350 8.68 -6.24 4.52
CA TRP A 350 9.15 -6.09 3.15
C TRP A 350 10.45 -5.31 3.06
N GLY A 351 11.49 -5.92 2.48
CA GLY A 351 12.81 -5.30 2.41
C GLY A 351 13.24 -4.75 3.77
N ALA A 352 13.04 -5.53 4.85
CA ALA A 352 13.21 -5.05 6.21
C ALA A 352 14.65 -4.63 6.50
N ALA A 353 14.84 -3.41 6.98
CA ALA A 353 16.13 -2.86 7.38
C ALA A 353 16.57 -3.44 8.75
N ASP A 354 16.78 -4.74 8.77
CA ASP A 354 17.21 -5.52 9.93
C ASP A 354 18.22 -6.59 9.50
N THR A 355 19.38 -6.56 10.10
CA THR A 355 20.47 -7.51 9.81
C THR A 355 20.39 -8.80 10.62
N THR A 356 19.46 -8.91 11.57
CA THR A 356 19.26 -10.11 12.40
C THR A 356 18.54 -11.17 11.57
N VAL A 357 19.18 -12.30 11.37
CA VAL A 357 18.64 -13.44 10.59
C VAL A 357 18.14 -14.59 11.46
N THR A 358 18.34 -14.52 12.77
CA THR A 358 17.94 -15.57 13.74
C THR A 358 16.93 -15.03 14.74
N ALA A 359 15.89 -15.80 14.99
CA ALA A 359 14.94 -15.58 16.08
C ALA A 359 15.28 -16.48 17.27
N THR A 360 14.97 -16.04 18.47
CA THR A 360 15.09 -16.86 19.67
C THR A 360 14.04 -17.98 19.67
N PRO A 361 14.25 -19.09 20.41
CA PRO A 361 13.25 -20.16 20.51
C PRO A 361 11.87 -19.64 20.97
N ALA A 362 11.83 -18.68 21.89
CA ALA A 362 10.57 -18.09 22.36
C ALA A 362 9.85 -17.28 21.25
N GLN A 363 10.59 -16.58 20.41
CA GLN A 363 10.04 -15.86 19.25
C GLN A 363 9.50 -16.84 18.21
N ILE A 364 10.23 -17.92 17.91
CA ILE A 364 9.76 -18.99 17.02
C ILE A 364 8.42 -19.57 17.49
N GLU A 365 8.31 -19.90 18.78
CA GLU A 365 7.05 -20.45 19.30
C GLU A 365 5.89 -19.44 19.22
N ARG A 366 6.12 -18.13 19.44
CA ARG A 366 5.09 -17.10 19.21
C ARG A 366 4.67 -17.00 17.75
N MET A 367 5.65 -17.03 16.83
CA MET A 367 5.40 -16.97 15.40
C MET A 367 4.55 -18.14 14.90
N LYS A 368 4.74 -19.35 15.43
CA LYS A 368 3.90 -20.52 15.11
C LYS A 368 2.45 -20.39 15.54
N GLN A 369 2.16 -19.47 16.46
CA GLN A 369 0.81 -19.23 16.98
C GLN A 369 0.11 -18.05 16.31
N VAL A 370 0.73 -17.42 15.32
CA VAL A 370 0.08 -16.35 14.55
C VAL A 370 -1.18 -16.87 13.86
N SER A 371 -2.33 -16.29 14.19
CA SER A 371 -3.64 -16.81 13.79
C SER A 371 -3.97 -16.60 12.31
N GLY A 372 -3.42 -15.56 11.70
CA GLY A 372 -3.72 -15.16 10.32
C GLY A 372 -2.67 -15.62 9.33
N GLY A 373 -1.45 -15.15 9.49
CA GLY A 373 -0.35 -15.50 8.61
C GLY A 373 0.79 -14.49 8.58
N ILE A 374 1.91 -14.95 8.06
CA ILE A 374 3.15 -14.18 7.94
C ILE A 374 3.53 -14.09 6.47
N HIS A 375 3.81 -12.86 6.02
CA HIS A 375 4.29 -12.57 4.66
C HIS A 375 5.63 -11.84 4.73
N VAL A 376 6.59 -12.32 3.97
CA VAL A 376 7.90 -11.65 3.85
C VAL A 376 8.27 -11.51 2.39
N GLY A 377 9.11 -10.54 2.10
CA GLY A 377 9.60 -10.36 0.74
C GLY A 377 10.71 -9.34 0.63
N THR A 378 11.48 -9.46 -0.45
CA THR A 378 12.54 -8.53 -0.80
C THR A 378 12.74 -8.46 -2.31
N GLY A 379 13.22 -7.33 -2.81
CA GLY A 379 13.85 -7.30 -4.12
C GLY A 379 15.18 -8.04 -4.07
N LEU A 380 15.41 -8.95 -5.01
CA LEU A 380 16.61 -9.82 -5.00
C LEU A 380 17.92 -9.04 -5.20
N GLN A 381 17.84 -7.82 -5.73
CA GLN A 381 18.96 -6.89 -5.91
C GLN A 381 18.98 -5.78 -4.84
N ASP A 382 18.29 -5.97 -3.72
CA ASP A 382 18.32 -5.04 -2.60
C ASP A 382 19.57 -5.24 -1.75
N TRP A 383 20.66 -4.61 -2.18
CA TRP A 383 21.98 -4.67 -1.54
C TRP A 383 22.15 -3.67 -0.39
N LEU A 384 21.14 -2.82 -0.11
CA LEU A 384 21.21 -1.89 1.01
C LEU A 384 21.36 -2.67 2.32
N ILE A 385 22.47 -2.47 3.02
CA ILE A 385 22.84 -3.22 4.25
C ILE A 385 22.60 -4.75 4.16
N ASN A 386 22.75 -5.32 2.97
CA ASN A 386 22.47 -6.74 2.68
C ASN A 386 21.01 -7.17 2.96
N ILE A 387 20.02 -6.33 2.67
CA ILE A 387 18.61 -6.63 2.93
C ILE A 387 18.19 -7.93 2.24
N ALA A 388 18.49 -8.09 0.95
CA ALA A 388 18.07 -9.28 0.20
C ALA A 388 18.64 -10.57 0.81
N PRO A 389 19.95 -10.76 0.95
CA PRO A 389 20.48 -11.98 1.54
C PRO A 389 20.02 -12.21 2.99
N ASN A 390 19.88 -11.14 3.81
CA ASN A 390 19.38 -11.27 5.18
C ASN A 390 17.92 -11.69 5.23
N SER A 391 17.07 -11.19 4.33
CA SER A 391 15.66 -11.56 4.24
C SER A 391 15.48 -13.03 3.87
N VAL A 392 16.20 -13.50 2.84
CA VAL A 392 16.18 -14.89 2.40
C VAL A 392 16.66 -15.81 3.53
N GLN A 393 17.83 -15.55 4.12
CA GLN A 393 18.38 -16.37 5.19
C GLN A 393 17.47 -16.42 6.42
N ARG A 394 16.85 -15.30 6.78
CA ARG A 394 15.88 -15.23 7.88
C ARG A 394 14.69 -16.15 7.62
N THR A 395 14.14 -16.11 6.41
CA THR A 395 12.99 -16.93 6.01
C THR A 395 13.32 -18.41 6.02
N GLU A 396 14.49 -18.77 5.52
CA GLU A 396 14.99 -20.15 5.57
C GLU A 396 15.12 -20.66 7.01
N ASN A 397 15.69 -19.85 7.90
CA ASN A 397 15.83 -20.20 9.32
C ASN A 397 14.46 -20.40 10.00
N TRP A 398 13.47 -19.56 9.69
CA TRP A 398 12.11 -19.70 10.23
C TRP A 398 11.43 -20.97 9.74
N ARG A 399 11.52 -21.27 8.45
CA ARG A 399 10.98 -22.52 7.88
C ARG A 399 11.63 -23.76 8.48
N ALA A 400 12.95 -23.74 8.64
CA ALA A 400 13.69 -24.84 9.29
C ALA A 400 13.26 -25.04 10.76
N ALA A 401 12.82 -23.96 11.42
CA ALA A 401 12.26 -24.02 12.78
C ALA A 401 10.77 -24.37 12.82
N GLY A 402 10.10 -24.60 11.68
CA GLY A 402 8.70 -24.99 11.58
C GLY A 402 7.71 -23.84 11.59
N VAL A 403 8.14 -22.61 11.27
CA VAL A 403 7.25 -21.46 11.08
C VAL A 403 6.70 -21.48 9.65
N GLU A 404 5.39 -21.41 9.50
CA GLU A 404 4.75 -21.24 8.21
C GLU A 404 4.84 -19.77 7.77
N VAL A 405 5.40 -19.52 6.58
CA VAL A 405 5.59 -18.18 6.04
C VAL A 405 5.39 -18.17 4.54
N THR A 406 4.60 -17.21 4.06
CA THR A 406 4.50 -16.87 2.65
C THR A 406 5.66 -15.94 2.29
N GLU A 407 6.44 -16.32 1.30
CA GLU A 407 7.58 -15.54 0.83
C GLU A 407 7.36 -15.10 -0.61
N TYR A 408 7.61 -13.82 -0.90
CA TYR A 408 7.49 -13.22 -2.21
C TYR A 408 8.72 -12.41 -2.55
N ASN A 409 9.70 -13.04 -3.19
CA ASN A 409 10.94 -12.42 -3.66
C ASN A 409 10.91 -12.37 -5.19
N PHE A 410 11.39 -11.27 -5.76
CA PHE A 410 11.51 -11.10 -7.22
C PHE A 410 12.60 -10.08 -7.56
N ASP A 411 12.94 -9.97 -8.85
CA ASP A 411 13.96 -9.03 -9.29
C ASP A 411 13.53 -7.58 -9.03
N GLY A 412 14.37 -6.84 -8.32
CA GLY A 412 14.15 -5.47 -7.94
C GLY A 412 15.12 -4.99 -6.86
N VAL A 413 15.25 -3.67 -6.73
CA VAL A 413 16.07 -3.00 -5.72
C VAL A 413 15.19 -2.43 -4.60
N HIS A 414 15.73 -1.54 -3.77
CA HIS A 414 15.03 -0.90 -2.64
C HIS A 414 14.12 0.25 -3.10
N VAL A 415 13.01 -0.05 -3.78
CA VAL A 415 12.13 0.95 -4.42
C VAL A 415 10.65 0.64 -4.28
N TRP A 416 9.79 1.65 -4.48
CA TRP A 416 8.34 1.53 -4.36
C TRP A 416 7.70 0.51 -5.32
N ASP A 417 8.25 0.31 -6.50
CA ASP A 417 7.75 -0.73 -7.41
C ASP A 417 7.74 -2.11 -6.76
N VAL A 418 8.81 -2.43 -6.03
CA VAL A 418 8.95 -3.68 -5.27
C VAL A 418 7.91 -3.77 -4.15
N TRP A 419 7.74 -2.73 -3.35
CA TRP A 419 6.82 -2.77 -2.21
C TRP A 419 5.34 -2.76 -2.63
N ARG A 420 4.99 -2.12 -3.75
CA ARG A 420 3.64 -2.20 -4.33
C ARG A 420 3.28 -3.63 -4.74
N GLN A 421 4.22 -4.35 -5.35
CA GLN A 421 4.02 -5.76 -5.73
C GLN A 421 3.83 -6.63 -4.48
N MET A 422 4.65 -6.43 -3.43
CA MET A 422 4.54 -7.16 -2.16
C MET A 422 3.21 -6.90 -1.46
N LEU A 423 2.74 -5.65 -1.42
CA LEU A 423 1.42 -5.32 -0.87
C LEU A 423 0.31 -6.01 -1.66
N ASN A 424 0.38 -5.99 -3.01
CA ASN A 424 -0.59 -6.69 -3.84
C ASN A 424 -0.60 -8.21 -3.57
N ASP A 425 0.57 -8.83 -3.46
CA ASP A 425 0.66 -10.27 -3.14
C ASP A 425 0.12 -10.55 -1.73
N TYR A 426 0.50 -9.74 -0.74
CA TYR A 426 0.00 -9.87 0.63
C TYR A 426 -1.53 -9.84 0.74
N LEU A 427 -2.18 -8.90 0.06
CA LEU A 427 -3.66 -8.79 0.03
C LEU A 427 -4.33 -9.98 -0.66
N ARG A 428 -3.63 -10.63 -1.59
CA ARG A 428 -4.15 -11.75 -2.39
C ARG A 428 -3.83 -13.13 -1.83
N THR A 429 -2.88 -13.22 -0.91
CA THR A 429 -2.38 -14.53 -0.42
C THR A 429 -2.48 -14.69 1.10
N VAL A 430 -2.37 -13.62 1.88
CA VAL A 430 -2.29 -13.69 3.33
C VAL A 430 -3.33 -12.83 4.04
N ALA A 431 -3.38 -11.53 3.80
CA ALA A 431 -4.16 -10.59 4.61
C ALA A 431 -5.66 -10.90 4.60
N PHE A 432 -6.21 -11.18 5.77
CA PHE A 432 -7.64 -11.47 6.01
C PHE A 432 -8.21 -12.73 5.34
N ARG A 433 -7.35 -13.65 4.90
CA ARG A 433 -7.73 -14.81 4.10
C ARG A 433 -7.80 -16.13 4.86
N SER A 434 -7.35 -16.15 6.11
CA SER A 434 -7.26 -17.39 6.89
C SER A 434 -8.63 -17.91 7.28
N THR A 435 -8.74 -19.25 7.28
CA THR A 435 -9.93 -19.98 7.71
C THR A 435 -9.58 -21.02 8.77
N THR A 436 -10.58 -21.41 9.53
CA THR A 436 -10.53 -22.60 10.39
C THR A 436 -11.48 -23.65 9.84
N THR A 437 -11.10 -24.90 9.97
CA THR A 437 -11.98 -26.05 9.64
C THR A 437 -12.10 -26.94 10.88
N SER A 438 -13.31 -27.29 11.24
CA SER A 438 -13.61 -28.33 12.22
C SER A 438 -14.42 -29.45 11.57
N VAL A 439 -14.41 -30.66 12.15
CA VAL A 439 -15.20 -31.79 11.67
C VAL A 439 -15.82 -32.55 12.84
N ASP A 440 -17.07 -32.88 12.67
CA ASP A 440 -17.79 -33.85 13.49
C ASP A 440 -18.17 -35.04 12.61
N ALA A 441 -17.78 -36.25 13.00
CA ALA A 441 -17.96 -37.42 12.18
C ALA A 441 -18.36 -38.64 12.99
N GLU A 442 -19.40 -39.32 12.54
CA GLU A 442 -19.83 -40.60 13.02
C GLU A 442 -19.47 -41.70 12.01
N THR A 443 -18.82 -42.74 12.52
CA THR A 443 -18.43 -43.91 11.73
C THR A 443 -19.25 -45.12 12.17
N ILE A 444 -20.15 -45.60 11.31
CA ILE A 444 -21.07 -46.70 11.60
C ILE A 444 -20.61 -47.91 10.80
N ARG A 445 -20.26 -49.00 11.50
CA ARG A 445 -19.88 -50.25 10.86
C ARG A 445 -21.14 -50.96 10.33
N ALA A 446 -21.10 -51.38 9.07
CA ALA A 446 -22.20 -52.10 8.42
C ALA A 446 -22.14 -53.61 8.70
N GLY A 447 -22.71 -54.07 9.81
CA GLY A 447 -22.73 -55.49 10.21
C GLY A 447 -21.32 -56.07 10.45
N ASN A 448 -21.11 -57.34 10.04
CA ASN A 448 -19.80 -58.02 10.13
C ASN A 448 -18.86 -57.74 8.94
N SER A 449 -19.24 -56.82 8.04
CA SER A 449 -18.44 -56.49 6.88
C SER A 449 -17.38 -55.40 7.22
N HIS A 450 -16.24 -55.40 6.50
CA HIS A 450 -15.26 -54.32 6.52
C HIS A 450 -15.81 -53.13 5.69
N ARG A 451 -17.05 -52.69 5.97
CA ARG A 451 -17.70 -51.53 5.35
C ARG A 451 -18.18 -50.60 6.44
N TYR A 452 -17.95 -49.34 6.23
CA TYR A 452 -18.37 -48.28 7.14
C TYR A 452 -19.24 -47.26 6.40
N ARG A 453 -20.31 -46.83 7.03
CA ARG A 453 -21.02 -45.64 6.65
C ARG A 453 -20.46 -44.47 7.46
N ILE A 454 -20.06 -43.44 6.79
CA ILE A 454 -19.53 -42.23 7.40
C ILE A 454 -20.56 -41.12 7.24
N VAL A 455 -20.95 -40.51 8.34
CA VAL A 455 -21.75 -39.30 8.37
C VAL A 455 -20.89 -38.22 8.98
N ALA A 456 -20.44 -37.24 8.18
CA ALA A 456 -19.55 -36.19 8.63
C ALA A 456 -20.11 -34.81 8.29
N SER A 457 -19.88 -33.86 9.18
CA SER A 457 -20.19 -32.45 8.99
C SER A 457 -18.94 -31.63 9.27
N ALA A 458 -18.42 -30.94 8.28
CA ALA A 458 -17.32 -29.99 8.46
C ALA A 458 -17.86 -28.55 8.49
N GLU A 459 -17.37 -27.77 9.43
CA GLU A 459 -17.63 -26.34 9.51
C GLU A 459 -16.35 -25.58 9.12
N VAL A 460 -16.48 -24.61 8.21
CA VAL A 460 -15.40 -23.73 7.76
C VAL A 460 -15.81 -22.29 8.07
N ALA A 461 -14.98 -21.63 8.86
CA ALA A 461 -15.19 -20.25 9.26
C ALA A 461 -13.99 -19.36 8.90
N SER A 462 -14.24 -18.11 8.55
CA SER A 462 -13.19 -17.10 8.43
C SER A 462 -12.61 -16.77 9.80
N VAL A 463 -11.30 -16.64 9.90
CA VAL A 463 -10.61 -16.12 11.09
C VAL A 463 -10.93 -14.64 11.27
N THR A 464 -10.95 -13.89 10.19
CA THR A 464 -11.27 -12.46 10.16
C THR A 464 -12.77 -12.23 10.06
N THR A 465 -13.28 -11.21 10.77
CA THR A 465 -14.65 -10.73 10.65
C THR A 465 -14.90 -10.25 9.21
N SER A 466 -15.82 -10.92 8.50
CA SER A 466 -16.09 -10.66 7.09
C SER A 466 -17.57 -10.74 6.77
N THR A 467 -18.00 -9.94 5.79
CA THR A 467 -19.34 -10.04 5.21
C THR A 467 -19.48 -11.17 4.19
N ALA A 468 -18.35 -11.69 3.69
CA ALA A 468 -18.30 -12.84 2.80
C ALA A 468 -18.08 -14.13 3.60
N SER A 469 -18.76 -15.20 3.22
CA SER A 469 -18.55 -16.54 3.80
C SER A 469 -17.67 -17.38 2.88
N PRO A 470 -16.84 -18.28 3.43
CA PRO A 470 -16.10 -19.26 2.63
C PRO A 470 -17.04 -20.10 1.75
N THR A 471 -16.58 -20.40 0.54
CA THR A 471 -17.32 -21.18 -0.48
C THR A 471 -16.45 -22.33 -1.01
N GLY A 472 -16.97 -23.12 -1.93
CA GLY A 472 -16.17 -24.17 -2.58
C GLY A 472 -16.36 -25.53 -1.95
N LYS A 473 -15.28 -26.31 -1.76
CA LYS A 473 -15.32 -27.75 -1.51
C LYS A 473 -14.50 -28.15 -0.28
N VAL A 474 -15.03 -29.13 0.46
CA VAL A 474 -14.34 -29.79 1.57
C VAL A 474 -14.15 -31.25 1.20
N ASP A 475 -12.93 -31.78 1.34
CA ASP A 475 -12.58 -33.17 1.19
C ASP A 475 -12.42 -33.82 2.57
N PHE A 476 -12.94 -35.04 2.72
CA PHE A 476 -12.88 -35.82 3.96
C PHE A 476 -11.87 -36.94 3.82
N TYR A 477 -11.07 -37.18 4.85
CA TYR A 477 -10.00 -38.17 4.89
C TYR A 477 -10.03 -39.01 6.18
N SER A 478 -9.43 -40.20 6.15
CA SER A 478 -8.97 -40.93 7.31
C SER A 478 -7.50 -41.28 7.08
N GLY A 479 -6.61 -40.59 7.80
CA GLY A 479 -5.19 -40.55 7.43
C GLY A 479 -5.01 -39.96 6.01
N ASP A 480 -4.30 -40.69 5.15
CA ASP A 480 -4.10 -40.29 3.74
C ASP A 480 -5.23 -40.75 2.80
N ARG A 481 -6.17 -41.54 3.31
CA ARG A 481 -7.23 -42.10 2.51
C ARG A 481 -8.35 -41.09 2.30
N HIS A 482 -8.57 -40.70 1.05
CA HIS A 482 -9.71 -39.84 0.66
C HIS A 482 -11.02 -40.65 0.75
N LEU A 483 -12.00 -40.14 1.53
CA LEU A 483 -13.29 -40.74 1.76
C LEU A 483 -14.36 -40.22 0.82
N GLY A 484 -14.28 -38.95 0.47
CA GLY A 484 -15.19 -38.25 -0.40
C GLY A 484 -15.18 -36.75 -0.18
N SER A 485 -16.08 -36.04 -0.84
CA SER A 485 -16.11 -34.58 -0.83
C SER A 485 -17.53 -34.06 -0.73
N ALA A 486 -17.68 -32.85 -0.18
CA ALA A 486 -18.94 -32.11 -0.17
C ALA A 486 -18.74 -30.62 -0.46
N ASN A 487 -19.72 -29.99 -1.06
CA ASN A 487 -19.71 -28.54 -1.26
C ASN A 487 -20.11 -27.82 0.03
N LEU A 488 -19.43 -26.70 0.28
CA LEU A 488 -19.71 -25.82 1.39
C LEU A 488 -21.00 -25.04 1.12
N ARG A 489 -21.91 -25.01 2.08
CA ARG A 489 -23.15 -24.22 2.04
C ARG A 489 -23.33 -23.54 3.39
N ASN A 490 -23.33 -22.22 3.40
CA ASN A 490 -23.42 -21.41 4.63
C ASN A 490 -22.38 -21.84 5.69
N GLY A 491 -21.12 -22.05 5.26
CA GLY A 491 -20.06 -22.46 6.16
C GLY A 491 -20.03 -23.95 6.52
N VAL A 492 -20.98 -24.79 6.06
CA VAL A 492 -21.06 -26.21 6.43
C VAL A 492 -21.03 -27.11 5.21
N ALA A 493 -20.17 -28.15 5.24
CA ALA A 493 -20.13 -29.22 4.25
C ALA A 493 -20.54 -30.54 4.88
N LYS A 494 -21.58 -31.20 4.35
CA LYS A 494 -22.10 -32.48 4.87
C LYS A 494 -21.77 -33.61 3.93
N PHE A 495 -21.08 -34.63 4.44
CA PHE A 495 -20.73 -35.86 3.73
C PHE A 495 -21.48 -37.07 4.32
N ASN A 496 -22.02 -37.91 3.44
CA ASN A 496 -22.62 -39.18 3.80
C ASN A 496 -22.22 -40.20 2.72
N GLY A 497 -21.37 -41.14 3.08
CA GLY A 497 -20.79 -42.08 2.15
C GLY A 497 -20.50 -43.43 2.76
N ASN A 498 -20.41 -44.46 1.90
CA ASN A 498 -20.00 -45.82 2.30
C ASN A 498 -18.58 -46.06 1.86
N VAL A 499 -17.74 -46.55 2.76
CA VAL A 499 -16.31 -46.85 2.54
C VAL A 499 -16.04 -48.31 2.86
N ALA A 500 -15.30 -49.00 1.96
CA ALA A 500 -14.90 -50.36 2.18
C ALA A 500 -13.51 -50.40 2.80
N GLY A 501 -13.23 -51.31 3.75
CA GLY A 501 -11.96 -51.47 4.47
C GLY A 501 -11.91 -50.67 5.76
N ASP A 502 -10.99 -51.04 6.64
CA ASP A 502 -10.86 -50.47 7.98
C ASP A 502 -10.43 -48.97 7.91
N LEU A 503 -10.87 -48.21 8.90
CA LEU A 503 -10.50 -46.84 9.12
C LEU A 503 -9.53 -46.77 10.29
N ASP A 504 -8.26 -46.60 9.99
CA ASP A 504 -7.17 -46.66 10.98
C ASP A 504 -6.95 -45.34 11.72
N GLN A 505 -7.57 -44.25 11.23
CA GLN A 505 -7.40 -42.92 11.76
C GLN A 505 -8.77 -42.18 11.86
N PRO A 506 -8.90 -41.20 12.75
CA PRO A 506 -10.08 -40.33 12.80
C PRO A 506 -10.35 -39.66 11.44
N VAL A 507 -11.62 -39.30 11.24
CA VAL A 507 -12.01 -38.54 10.05
C VAL A 507 -11.51 -37.08 10.19
N THR A 508 -10.82 -36.59 9.19
CA THR A 508 -10.41 -35.19 9.06
C THR A 508 -11.07 -34.53 7.85
N ALA A 509 -11.18 -33.21 7.86
CA ALA A 509 -11.74 -32.42 6.78
C ALA A 509 -10.72 -31.41 6.28
N ARG A 510 -10.57 -31.30 4.96
CA ARG A 510 -9.68 -30.34 4.30
C ARG A 510 -10.49 -29.43 3.40
N TYR A 511 -10.60 -28.15 3.77
CA TYR A 511 -11.16 -27.11 2.93
C TYR A 511 -10.13 -26.71 1.87
N GLN A 512 -10.55 -26.65 0.61
CA GLN A 512 -9.65 -26.39 -0.52
C GLN A 512 -9.33 -24.92 -0.75
N GLY A 513 -10.01 -24.01 0.00
CA GLY A 513 -9.94 -22.57 -0.26
C GLY A 513 -10.84 -22.14 -1.39
N ASP A 514 -10.96 -20.83 -1.57
CA ASP A 514 -11.61 -20.16 -2.69
C ASP A 514 -10.85 -18.89 -3.12
N ARG A 515 -11.48 -18.03 -3.91
CA ARG A 515 -10.83 -16.78 -4.38
C ARG A 515 -10.50 -15.79 -3.26
N LEU A 516 -11.26 -15.82 -2.15
CA LEU A 516 -11.10 -14.91 -1.00
C LEU A 516 -10.43 -15.56 0.20
N TYR A 517 -10.47 -16.89 0.31
CA TYR A 517 -10.05 -17.62 1.50
C TYR A 517 -9.05 -18.70 1.19
N ASN A 518 -8.08 -18.83 2.08
CA ASN A 518 -7.07 -19.87 2.02
C ASN A 518 -7.64 -21.21 2.49
N ALA A 519 -6.99 -22.31 2.07
CA ALA A 519 -7.31 -23.64 2.54
C ALA A 519 -7.02 -23.80 4.04
N SER A 520 -7.75 -24.72 4.68
CA SER A 520 -7.51 -25.11 6.07
C SER A 520 -7.87 -26.57 6.31
N THR A 521 -7.30 -27.16 7.37
CA THR A 521 -7.53 -28.58 7.73
C THR A 521 -7.99 -28.65 9.17
N SER A 522 -8.94 -29.54 9.46
CA SER A 522 -9.38 -29.81 10.83
C SER A 522 -8.29 -30.50 11.64
N ALA A 523 -8.27 -30.26 12.96
CA ALA A 523 -7.53 -31.14 13.86
C ALA A 523 -8.08 -32.60 13.72
N GLY A 524 -7.21 -33.59 13.92
CA GLY A 524 -7.58 -35.00 13.86
C GLY A 524 -8.36 -35.46 15.08
#